data_a43b612d6a81b3428d9f0168271507ec
#
_entry.id   a43b612d6a81b3428d9f0168271507ec
#
_cell.length_a   1.000
_cell.length_b   1.000
_cell.length_c   1.000
_cell.angle_alpha   90.00
_cell.angle_beta   90.00
_cell.angle_gamma   90.00
#
_symmetry.space_group_name_H-M   'P 1'
#
loop_
_entity.id
_entity.type
_entity.pdbx_description
1 polymer ?
#
loop_
_entity_poly.entity_id
_entity_poly.type
_entity_poly.pdbx_seq_one_letter_code
_entity_poly.pdbx_strand_id
1 'polypeptide(L)'
;MKWVISLLIYLAILSTLYYVFFALLTLIPSLAGLENIISILLSTGLTLLLYKYPEWYVIDILGVCIAAGVSALIGISLSVIPVVVLLILLAVYDAISVYKTKHMITMAEGVMDLKLPILFIIPKHRDYSFIKESFKEGETREAFFMGLGDAVMPSLLVVSANVFIENGGISYPVLGAMLGTLAGHVILSILVMRGKPQAGLPFLNSGAILGFFAGVLLSGASIL
;
A
#
# COMPACT_ATOMS: atom_id res chain seq x y z
N MET A 1 1.51 -20.12 19.70
CA MET A 1 1.35 -18.67 19.53
C MET A 1 1.51 -18.21 18.07
N LYS A 2 2.56 -18.58 17.33
CA LYS A 2 2.76 -18.22 15.91
C LYS A 2 1.59 -18.63 15.01
N TRP A 3 1.02 -19.83 15.19
CA TRP A 3 -0.11 -20.33 14.39
C TRP A 3 -1.39 -19.49 14.54
N VAL A 4 -1.69 -19.02 15.76
CA VAL A 4 -2.87 -18.16 16.00
C VAL A 4 -2.71 -16.81 15.30
N ILE A 5 -1.52 -16.23 15.36
CA ILE A 5 -1.21 -14.96 14.68
C ILE A 5 -1.36 -15.13 13.16
N SER A 6 -0.79 -16.18 12.58
CA SER A 6 -0.94 -16.46 11.16
C SER A 6 -2.41 -16.63 10.75
N LEU A 7 -3.20 -17.38 11.55
CA LEU A 7 -4.62 -17.58 11.29
C LEU A 7 -5.38 -16.24 11.29
N LEU A 8 -5.13 -15.38 12.27
CA LEU A 8 -5.76 -14.06 12.36
C LEU A 8 -5.41 -13.18 11.14
N ILE A 9 -4.14 -13.24 10.70
CA ILE A 9 -3.71 -12.48 9.54
C ILE A 9 -4.38 -13.00 8.26
N TYR A 10 -4.46 -14.33 8.04
CA TYR A 10 -5.15 -14.89 6.89
C TYR A 10 -6.66 -14.58 6.90
N LEU A 11 -7.30 -14.56 8.08
CA LEU A 11 -8.70 -14.13 8.22
C LEU A 11 -8.87 -12.65 7.89
N ALA A 12 -7.94 -11.79 8.31
CA ALA A 12 -7.96 -10.37 7.97
C ALA A 12 -7.78 -10.16 6.45
N ILE A 13 -6.85 -10.87 5.81
CA ILE A 13 -6.65 -10.84 4.37
C ILE A 13 -7.93 -11.28 3.64
N LEU A 14 -8.51 -12.42 4.04
CA LEU A 14 -9.74 -12.96 3.47
C LEU A 14 -10.89 -11.95 3.54
N SER A 15 -11.10 -11.36 4.72
CA SER A 15 -12.17 -10.38 4.91
C SER A 15 -11.95 -9.11 4.09
N THR A 16 -10.72 -8.59 4.04
CA THR A 16 -10.41 -7.40 3.24
C THR A 16 -10.62 -7.66 1.76
N LEU A 17 -10.13 -8.78 1.24
CA LEU A 17 -10.34 -9.18 -0.15
C LEU A 17 -11.83 -9.36 -0.49
N TYR A 18 -12.59 -9.97 0.42
CA TYR A 18 -14.03 -10.12 0.25
C TYR A 18 -14.71 -8.75 0.05
N TYR A 19 -14.45 -7.79 0.93
CA TYR A 19 -15.05 -6.46 0.82
C TYR A 19 -14.60 -5.72 -0.45
N VAL A 20 -13.33 -5.83 -0.83
CA VAL A 20 -12.82 -5.23 -2.07
C VAL A 20 -13.52 -5.81 -3.30
N PHE A 21 -13.60 -7.13 -3.42
CA PHE A 21 -14.27 -7.76 -4.56
C PHE A 21 -15.78 -7.52 -4.55
N PHE A 22 -16.41 -7.55 -3.37
CA PHE A 22 -17.82 -7.23 -3.26
C PHE A 22 -18.11 -5.80 -3.76
N ALA A 23 -17.34 -4.81 -3.31
CA ALA A 23 -17.50 -3.43 -3.77
C ALA A 23 -17.27 -3.28 -5.29
N LEU A 24 -16.28 -3.97 -5.86
CA LEU A 24 -16.01 -3.93 -7.30
C LEU A 24 -17.12 -4.62 -8.10
N LEU A 25 -17.63 -5.75 -7.63
CA LEU A 25 -18.66 -6.52 -8.35
C LEU A 25 -20.03 -5.82 -8.32
N THR A 26 -20.36 -5.07 -7.27
CA THR A 26 -21.58 -4.26 -7.21
C THR A 26 -21.63 -3.16 -8.25
N LEU A 27 -20.47 -2.75 -8.82
CA LEU A 27 -20.41 -1.80 -9.93
C LEU A 27 -20.80 -2.41 -11.27
N ILE A 28 -20.95 -3.74 -11.36
CA ILE A 28 -21.24 -4.48 -12.59
C ILE A 28 -22.70 -4.95 -12.55
N PRO A 29 -23.66 -4.24 -13.22
CA PRO A 29 -25.08 -4.57 -13.13
C PRO A 29 -25.43 -5.98 -13.62
N SER A 30 -24.65 -6.54 -14.55
CA SER A 30 -24.87 -7.89 -15.08
C SER A 30 -24.63 -9.02 -14.07
N LEU A 31 -23.99 -8.73 -12.94
CA LEU A 31 -23.70 -9.67 -11.86
C LEU A 31 -24.61 -9.49 -10.65
N ALA A 32 -25.66 -8.66 -10.78
CA ALA A 32 -26.61 -8.40 -9.70
C ALA A 32 -27.18 -9.70 -9.11
N GLY A 33 -27.04 -9.84 -7.78
CA GLY A 33 -27.46 -11.03 -7.03
C GLY A 33 -26.40 -12.15 -6.94
N LEU A 34 -25.31 -12.08 -7.70
CA LEU A 34 -24.19 -13.06 -7.63
C LEU A 34 -22.95 -12.49 -6.92
N GLU A 35 -22.94 -11.20 -6.60
CA GLU A 35 -21.79 -10.47 -6.06
C GLU A 35 -21.20 -11.15 -4.81
N ASN A 36 -22.08 -11.56 -3.89
CA ASN A 36 -21.68 -12.24 -2.66
C ASN A 36 -20.96 -13.57 -2.93
N ILE A 37 -21.55 -14.39 -3.80
CA ILE A 37 -21.03 -15.73 -4.09
C ILE A 37 -19.67 -15.60 -4.79
N ILE A 38 -19.58 -14.75 -5.80
CA ILE A 38 -18.35 -14.52 -6.56
C ILE A 38 -17.26 -13.93 -5.66
N SER A 39 -17.60 -12.97 -4.80
CA SER A 39 -16.64 -12.35 -3.85
C SER A 39 -16.09 -13.37 -2.87
N ILE A 40 -16.93 -14.25 -2.32
CA ILE A 40 -16.50 -15.33 -1.42
C ILE A 40 -15.58 -16.31 -2.16
N LEU A 41 -15.92 -16.71 -3.38
CA LEU A 41 -15.10 -17.64 -4.17
C LEU A 41 -13.74 -17.03 -4.52
N LEU A 42 -13.70 -15.76 -4.98
CA LEU A 42 -12.47 -15.08 -5.34
C LEU A 42 -11.57 -14.84 -4.12
N SER A 43 -12.12 -14.31 -3.03
CA SER A 43 -11.35 -14.04 -1.82
C SER A 43 -10.79 -15.31 -1.19
N THR A 44 -11.60 -16.37 -1.13
CA THR A 44 -11.17 -17.68 -0.62
C THR A 44 -10.11 -18.30 -1.54
N GLY A 45 -10.35 -18.29 -2.84
CA GLY A 45 -9.42 -18.84 -3.83
C GLY A 45 -8.06 -18.16 -3.79
N LEU A 46 -8.03 -16.82 -3.75
CA LEU A 46 -6.78 -16.05 -3.67
C LEU A 46 -6.05 -16.22 -2.34
N THR A 47 -6.79 -16.29 -1.22
CA THR A 47 -6.20 -16.56 0.09
C THR A 47 -5.59 -17.96 0.16
N LEU A 48 -6.24 -18.96 -0.41
CA LEU A 48 -5.69 -20.31 -0.52
C LEU A 48 -4.49 -20.39 -1.48
N LEU A 49 -4.52 -19.62 -2.57
CA LEU A 49 -3.39 -19.50 -3.48
C LEU A 49 -2.17 -18.90 -2.75
N LEU A 50 -2.35 -17.83 -1.98
CA LEU A 50 -1.30 -17.25 -1.16
C LEU A 50 -0.73 -18.25 -0.15
N TYR A 51 -1.60 -19.02 0.50
CA TYR A 51 -1.16 -20.03 1.47
C TYR A 51 -0.30 -21.14 0.85
N LYS A 52 -0.66 -21.60 -0.38
CA LYS A 52 0.05 -22.69 -1.07
C LYS A 52 1.26 -22.21 -1.86
N TYR A 53 1.17 -21.06 -2.49
CA TYR A 53 2.16 -20.54 -3.43
C TYR A 53 2.42 -19.05 -3.16
N PRO A 54 3.14 -18.71 -2.05
CA PRO A 54 3.49 -17.33 -1.72
C PRO A 54 4.64 -16.81 -2.61
N GLU A 55 4.42 -16.77 -3.94
CA GLU A 55 5.34 -16.17 -4.90
C GLU A 55 5.14 -14.66 -4.98
N TRP A 56 6.19 -13.94 -5.38
CA TRP A 56 6.21 -12.49 -5.39
C TRP A 56 5.01 -11.86 -6.13
N TYR A 57 4.63 -12.40 -7.29
CA TYR A 57 3.49 -11.87 -8.05
C TYR A 57 2.13 -12.10 -7.37
N VAL A 58 1.97 -13.20 -6.62
CA VAL A 58 0.76 -13.44 -5.83
C VAL A 58 0.69 -12.45 -4.67
N ILE A 59 1.80 -12.26 -3.97
CA ILE A 59 1.93 -11.33 -2.86
C ILE A 59 1.63 -9.90 -3.33
N ASP A 60 2.19 -9.48 -4.47
CA ASP A 60 2.01 -8.13 -5.01
C ASP A 60 0.58 -7.87 -5.47
N ILE A 61 -0.03 -8.79 -6.21
CA ILE A 61 -1.44 -8.65 -6.64
C ILE A 61 -2.37 -8.51 -5.43
N LEU A 62 -2.20 -9.37 -4.42
CA LEU A 62 -2.98 -9.30 -3.19
C LEU A 62 -2.66 -8.03 -2.40
N GLY A 63 -1.39 -7.63 -2.36
CA GLY A 63 -0.94 -6.38 -1.75
C GLY A 63 -1.63 -5.17 -2.37
N VAL A 64 -1.73 -5.09 -3.70
CA VAL A 64 -2.46 -4.01 -4.40
C VAL A 64 -3.94 -4.01 -4.01
N CYS A 65 -4.61 -5.17 -4.02
CA CYS A 65 -6.02 -5.27 -3.62
C CYS A 65 -6.24 -4.83 -2.18
N ILE A 66 -5.38 -5.27 -1.25
CA ILE A 66 -5.46 -4.89 0.16
C ILE A 66 -5.18 -3.39 0.33
N ALA A 67 -4.13 -2.87 -0.31
CA ALA A 67 -3.80 -1.45 -0.24
C ALA A 67 -4.94 -0.57 -0.75
N ALA A 68 -5.54 -0.93 -1.89
CA ALA A 68 -6.68 -0.22 -2.44
C ALA A 68 -7.89 -0.25 -1.48
N GLY A 69 -8.22 -1.42 -0.92
CA GLY A 69 -9.34 -1.56 0.02
C GLY A 69 -9.13 -0.77 1.31
N VAL A 70 -7.96 -0.88 1.92
CA VAL A 70 -7.62 -0.15 3.15
C VAL A 70 -7.62 1.36 2.90
N SER A 71 -6.99 1.81 1.80
CA SER A 71 -6.97 3.23 1.42
C SER A 71 -8.36 3.77 1.16
N ALA A 72 -9.24 3.00 0.51
CA ALA A 72 -10.62 3.39 0.27
C ALA A 72 -11.39 3.53 1.59
N LEU A 73 -11.36 2.52 2.46
CA LEU A 73 -12.10 2.51 3.73
C LEU A 73 -11.69 3.67 4.65
N ILE A 74 -10.39 3.89 4.82
CA ILE A 74 -9.88 4.94 5.70
C ILE A 74 -10.03 6.32 5.03
N GLY A 75 -9.73 6.42 3.73
CA GLY A 75 -9.78 7.68 2.99
C GLY A 75 -11.20 8.25 2.86
N ILE A 76 -12.24 7.39 2.76
CA ILE A 76 -13.65 7.82 2.80
C ILE A 76 -14.04 8.30 4.21
N SER A 77 -13.45 7.74 5.25
CA SER A 77 -13.79 8.02 6.65
C SER A 77 -13.11 9.28 7.20
N LEU A 78 -12.00 9.70 6.61
CA LEU A 78 -11.19 10.82 7.07
C LEU A 78 -11.19 11.96 6.05
N SER A 79 -11.56 13.17 6.48
CA SER A 79 -11.44 14.37 5.65
C SER A 79 -9.97 14.74 5.40
N VAL A 80 -9.74 15.61 4.42
CA VAL A 80 -8.39 15.93 3.90
C VAL A 80 -7.43 16.45 4.98
N ILE A 81 -7.88 17.35 5.85
CA ILE A 81 -7.00 17.94 6.88
C ILE A 81 -6.46 16.89 7.85
N PRO A 82 -7.29 16.02 8.50
CA PRO A 82 -6.80 14.92 9.31
C PRO A 82 -5.84 13.99 8.58
N VAL A 83 -6.10 13.70 7.30
CA VAL A 83 -5.20 12.87 6.49
C VAL A 83 -3.85 13.55 6.29
N VAL A 84 -3.82 14.85 5.92
CA VAL A 84 -2.55 15.59 5.75
C VAL A 84 -1.75 15.59 7.05
N VAL A 85 -2.40 15.85 8.20
CA VAL A 85 -1.74 15.79 9.51
C VAL A 85 -1.17 14.39 9.79
N LEU A 86 -1.95 13.34 9.52
CA LEU A 86 -1.52 11.95 9.66
C LEU A 86 -0.28 11.66 8.80
N LEU A 87 -0.29 12.07 7.53
CA LEU A 87 0.82 11.85 6.60
C LEU A 87 2.11 12.54 7.07
N ILE A 88 1.98 13.77 7.60
CA ILE A 88 3.13 14.51 8.16
C ILE A 88 3.70 13.79 9.38
N LEU A 89 2.84 13.39 10.32
CA LEU A 89 3.27 12.70 11.53
C LEU A 89 3.97 11.38 11.21
N LEU A 90 3.42 10.60 10.28
CA LEU A 90 4.02 9.34 9.85
C LEU A 90 5.34 9.54 9.09
N ALA A 91 5.44 10.58 8.26
CA ALA A 91 6.69 10.90 7.57
C ALA A 91 7.82 11.26 8.58
N VAL A 92 7.49 12.06 9.60
CA VAL A 92 8.44 12.40 10.67
C VAL A 92 8.82 11.16 11.48
N TYR A 93 7.83 10.33 11.85
CA TYR A 93 8.07 9.09 12.60
C TYR A 93 8.98 8.12 11.82
N ASP A 94 8.70 7.90 10.53
CA ASP A 94 9.49 7.01 9.68
C ASP A 94 10.92 7.54 9.50
N ALA A 95 11.09 8.85 9.28
CA ALA A 95 12.42 9.47 9.22
C ALA A 95 13.23 9.24 10.51
N ILE A 96 12.61 9.42 11.68
CA ILE A 96 13.27 9.18 12.96
C ILE A 96 13.61 7.70 13.13
N SER A 97 12.68 6.82 12.76
CA SER A 97 12.82 5.37 12.88
C SER A 97 13.97 4.83 12.03
N VAL A 98 14.11 5.30 10.80
CA VAL A 98 15.16 4.83 9.88
C VAL A 98 16.51 5.47 10.18
N TYR A 99 16.55 6.80 10.36
CA TYR A 99 17.85 7.51 10.47
C TYR A 99 18.42 7.50 11.87
N LYS A 100 17.59 7.45 12.91
CA LYS A 100 18.06 7.59 14.30
C LYS A 100 18.07 6.28 15.09
N THR A 101 17.01 5.47 15.02
CA THR A 101 16.88 4.26 15.85
C THR A 101 17.34 2.97 15.19
N LYS A 102 17.40 2.93 13.84
CA LYS A 102 17.73 1.72 13.03
C LYS A 102 16.89 0.47 13.38
N HIS A 103 15.79 0.66 14.11
CA HIS A 103 14.96 -0.43 14.64
C HIS A 103 14.19 -1.18 13.54
N MET A 104 14.05 -0.55 12.37
CA MET A 104 13.28 -1.08 11.25
C MET A 104 13.94 -2.29 10.57
N ILE A 105 15.27 -2.40 10.63
CA ILE A 105 16.01 -3.51 9.98
C ILE A 105 15.70 -4.83 10.67
N THR A 106 15.68 -4.85 11.99
CA THR A 106 15.40 -6.04 12.80
C THR A 106 13.94 -6.49 12.72
N MET A 107 12.99 -5.55 12.55
CA MET A 107 11.57 -5.89 12.35
C MET A 107 11.29 -6.44 10.96
N ALA A 108 11.94 -5.92 9.92
CA ALA A 108 11.74 -6.37 8.55
C ALA A 108 12.09 -7.85 8.36
N GLU A 109 13.16 -8.32 9.00
CA GLU A 109 13.59 -9.72 8.95
C GLU A 109 12.56 -10.67 9.57
N GLY A 110 11.97 -10.29 10.71
CA GLY A 110 10.94 -11.10 11.37
C GLY A 110 9.61 -11.19 10.59
N VAL A 111 9.31 -10.20 9.76
CA VAL A 111 8.07 -10.14 8.95
C VAL A 111 8.25 -10.89 7.62
N MET A 112 9.42 -10.84 7.02
CA MET A 112 9.72 -11.55 5.76
C MET A 112 9.58 -13.07 5.89
N ASP A 113 9.94 -13.64 7.05
CA ASP A 113 9.78 -15.08 7.33
C ASP A 113 8.32 -15.55 7.30
N LEU A 114 7.35 -14.65 7.49
CA LEU A 114 5.93 -14.99 7.48
C LEU A 114 5.33 -15.10 6.07
N LYS A 115 6.04 -14.67 5.03
CA LYS A 115 5.62 -14.69 3.60
C LYS A 115 4.21 -14.15 3.38
N LEU A 116 3.89 -13.06 4.04
CA LEU A 116 2.58 -12.39 4.00
C LEU A 116 2.59 -11.21 3.03
N PRO A 117 1.44 -10.80 2.46
CA PRO A 117 1.32 -9.66 1.55
C PRO A 117 1.38 -8.32 2.32
N ILE A 118 2.46 -8.10 3.06
CA ILE A 118 2.74 -6.89 3.83
C ILE A 118 3.81 -6.05 3.13
N LEU A 119 4.50 -6.66 2.16
CA LEU A 119 5.57 -6.05 1.37
C LEU A 119 5.27 -6.20 -0.11
N PHE A 120 5.60 -5.19 -0.90
CA PHE A 120 5.76 -5.32 -2.33
C PHE A 120 7.16 -5.85 -2.65
N ILE A 121 7.26 -6.76 -3.61
CA ILE A 121 8.48 -7.46 -3.97
C ILE A 121 8.79 -7.17 -5.44
N ILE A 122 9.83 -6.38 -5.67
CA ILE A 122 10.25 -6.03 -7.03
C ILE A 122 11.51 -6.84 -7.35
N PRO A 123 11.41 -7.93 -8.13
CA PRO A 123 12.55 -8.79 -8.45
C PRO A 123 13.55 -8.06 -9.36
N LYS A 124 14.84 -8.29 -9.14
CA LYS A 124 15.92 -7.79 -10.01
C LYS A 124 16.07 -8.62 -11.28
N HIS A 125 15.69 -9.91 -11.23
CA HIS A 125 15.77 -10.86 -12.34
C HIS A 125 14.43 -11.58 -12.55
N ARG A 126 14.14 -11.96 -13.79
CA ARG A 126 12.86 -12.63 -14.14
C ARG A 126 12.69 -14.02 -13.52
N ASP A 127 13.78 -14.70 -13.26
CA ASP A 127 13.80 -16.06 -12.70
C ASP A 127 13.77 -16.09 -11.16
N TYR A 128 13.51 -14.93 -10.54
CA TYR A 128 13.42 -14.79 -9.10
C TYR A 128 12.22 -15.54 -8.52
N SER A 129 12.43 -16.29 -7.43
CA SER A 129 11.39 -16.97 -6.66
C SER A 129 11.49 -16.60 -5.19
N PHE A 130 10.44 -15.99 -4.67
CA PHE A 130 10.37 -15.59 -3.27
C PHE A 130 10.34 -16.79 -2.30
N ILE A 131 9.80 -17.93 -2.76
CA ILE A 131 9.75 -19.16 -1.97
C ILE A 131 11.17 -19.69 -1.70
N LYS A 132 12.09 -19.52 -2.65
CA LYS A 132 13.46 -20.05 -2.60
C LYS A 132 14.44 -19.06 -1.96
N GLU A 133 14.06 -17.80 -1.80
CA GLU A 133 14.95 -16.80 -1.20
C GLU A 133 15.25 -17.11 0.26
N SER A 134 16.53 -17.01 0.61
CA SER A 134 17.02 -17.18 1.98
C SER A 134 17.32 -15.79 2.56
N PHE A 135 16.73 -15.48 3.72
CA PHE A 135 16.94 -14.19 4.41
C PHE A 135 18.09 -14.26 5.43
N LYS A 136 19.21 -14.90 5.07
CA LYS A 136 20.37 -14.98 5.93
C LYS A 136 21.16 -13.67 5.92
N GLU A 137 21.69 -13.30 7.08
CA GLU A 137 22.58 -12.15 7.20
C GLU A 137 23.80 -12.30 6.28
N GLY A 138 24.07 -11.26 5.47
CA GLY A 138 25.25 -11.20 4.58
C GLY A 138 25.02 -11.62 3.12
N GLU A 139 23.85 -12.15 2.76
CA GLU A 139 23.53 -12.45 1.36
C GLU A 139 23.01 -11.19 0.62
N THR A 140 23.42 -11.02 -0.65
CA THR A 140 22.94 -9.94 -1.50
C THR A 140 21.48 -10.22 -1.91
N ARG A 141 20.58 -9.35 -1.55
CA ARG A 141 19.13 -9.49 -1.87
C ARG A 141 18.91 -9.38 -3.38
N GLU A 142 18.19 -10.35 -3.93
CA GLU A 142 17.86 -10.42 -5.37
C GLU A 142 16.56 -9.68 -5.73
N ALA A 143 15.87 -9.10 -4.74
CA ALA A 143 14.69 -8.28 -4.93
C ALA A 143 14.76 -7.00 -4.09
N PHE A 144 14.00 -5.98 -4.51
CA PHE A 144 13.70 -4.81 -3.69
C PHE A 144 12.40 -5.07 -2.93
N PHE A 145 12.38 -4.67 -1.67
CA PHE A 145 11.21 -4.79 -0.81
C PHE A 145 10.73 -3.39 -0.42
N MET A 146 9.43 -3.15 -0.60
CA MET A 146 8.76 -1.91 -0.21
C MET A 146 7.60 -2.25 0.72
N GLY A 147 7.43 -1.52 1.81
CA GLY A 147 6.31 -1.70 2.72
C GLY A 147 4.96 -1.42 2.05
N LEU A 148 3.94 -2.26 2.30
CA LEU A 148 2.59 -2.00 1.82
C LEU A 148 2.06 -0.65 2.36
N GLY A 149 2.43 -0.29 3.59
CA GLY A 149 2.10 1.00 4.20
C GLY A 149 2.57 2.21 3.40
N ASP A 150 3.71 2.09 2.71
CA ASP A 150 4.26 3.18 1.89
C ASP A 150 3.37 3.50 0.69
N ALA A 151 2.61 2.53 0.17
CA ALA A 151 1.61 2.74 -0.86
C ALA A 151 0.26 3.20 -0.29
N VAL A 152 -0.17 2.63 0.85
CA VAL A 152 -1.46 2.94 1.49
C VAL A 152 -1.51 4.40 1.94
N MET A 153 -0.47 4.89 2.64
CA MET A 153 -0.50 6.21 3.27
C MET A 153 -0.74 7.35 2.27
N PRO A 154 0.04 7.54 1.21
CA PRO A 154 -0.24 8.61 0.24
C PRO A 154 -1.58 8.40 -0.49
N SER A 155 -2.02 7.16 -0.70
CA SER A 155 -3.30 6.84 -1.33
C SER A 155 -4.50 7.29 -0.48
N LEU A 156 -4.37 7.38 0.85
CA LEU A 156 -5.40 7.97 1.70
C LEU A 156 -5.72 9.40 1.31
N LEU A 157 -4.70 10.21 0.99
CA LEU A 157 -4.90 11.60 0.57
C LEU A 157 -5.61 11.67 -0.78
N VAL A 158 -5.26 10.79 -1.72
CA VAL A 158 -5.91 10.71 -3.03
C VAL A 158 -7.40 10.42 -2.87
N VAL A 159 -7.75 9.40 -2.06
CA VAL A 159 -9.15 9.01 -1.83
C VAL A 159 -9.89 10.11 -1.07
N SER A 160 -9.32 10.64 0.00
CA SER A 160 -9.92 11.71 0.79
C SER A 160 -10.17 12.97 -0.05
N ALA A 161 -9.20 13.37 -0.87
CA ALA A 161 -9.36 14.49 -1.79
C ALA A 161 -10.52 14.27 -2.78
N ASN A 162 -10.63 13.05 -3.31
CA ASN A 162 -11.70 12.69 -4.25
C ASN A 162 -13.10 12.73 -3.62
N VAL A 163 -13.20 12.41 -2.33
CA VAL A 163 -14.51 12.35 -1.64
C VAL A 163 -14.93 13.72 -1.09
N PHE A 164 -13.99 14.49 -0.53
CA PHE A 164 -14.32 15.65 0.28
C PHE A 164 -14.10 17.01 -0.43
N ILE A 165 -13.34 17.08 -1.54
CA ILE A 165 -13.09 18.38 -2.20
C ILE A 165 -14.02 18.65 -3.37
N GLU A 166 -14.29 17.69 -4.22
CA GLU A 166 -15.11 17.88 -5.42
C GLU A 166 -16.03 16.69 -5.64
N ASN A 167 -17.14 16.61 -4.97
CA ASN A 167 -18.29 15.69 -5.18
C ASN A 167 -18.09 14.44 -6.05
N GLY A 168 -16.91 13.82 -5.97
CA GLY A 168 -16.51 12.61 -6.71
C GLY A 168 -16.06 12.90 -8.15
N GLY A 169 -14.85 12.53 -8.47
CA GLY A 169 -14.28 12.64 -9.82
C GLY A 169 -12.78 12.91 -9.80
N ILE A 170 -12.14 12.77 -10.96
CA ILE A 170 -10.72 13.05 -11.10
C ILE A 170 -10.52 14.55 -11.24
N SER A 171 -10.26 15.21 -10.11
CA SER A 171 -10.00 16.65 -10.02
C SER A 171 -8.50 16.97 -10.02
N TYR A 172 -8.14 18.26 -10.20
CA TYR A 172 -6.74 18.69 -10.12
C TYR A 172 -6.06 18.36 -8.79
N PRO A 173 -6.70 18.53 -7.60
CA PRO A 173 -6.12 18.08 -6.32
C PRO A 173 -5.84 16.59 -6.27
N VAL A 174 -6.75 15.77 -6.79
CA VAL A 174 -6.60 14.31 -6.86
C VAL A 174 -5.43 13.92 -7.77
N LEU A 175 -5.43 14.47 -9.00
CA LEU A 175 -4.32 14.23 -9.94
C LEU A 175 -2.99 14.73 -9.39
N GLY A 176 -2.99 15.89 -8.75
CA GLY A 176 -1.80 16.44 -8.10
C GLY A 176 -1.26 15.51 -7.03
N ALA A 177 -2.10 14.97 -6.14
CA ALA A 177 -1.69 14.02 -5.13
C ALA A 177 -1.13 12.72 -5.74
N MET A 178 -1.77 12.19 -6.78
CA MET A 178 -1.30 10.99 -7.49
C MET A 178 0.07 11.22 -8.15
N LEU A 179 0.20 12.27 -8.94
CA LEU A 179 1.45 12.60 -9.64
C LEU A 179 2.57 12.96 -8.67
N GLY A 180 2.25 13.67 -7.59
CA GLY A 180 3.17 13.98 -6.51
C GLY A 180 3.68 12.73 -5.80
N THR A 181 2.81 11.75 -5.54
CA THR A 181 3.21 10.45 -4.99
C THR A 181 4.16 9.71 -5.92
N LEU A 182 3.85 9.67 -7.22
CA LEU A 182 4.72 9.04 -8.22
C LEU A 182 6.09 9.74 -8.31
N ALA A 183 6.11 11.06 -8.29
CA ALA A 183 7.37 11.83 -8.27
C ALA A 183 8.19 11.51 -7.01
N GLY A 184 7.54 11.46 -5.83
CA GLY A 184 8.17 11.04 -4.58
C GLY A 184 8.75 9.64 -4.65
N HIS A 185 8.02 8.70 -5.27
CA HIS A 185 8.48 7.33 -5.48
C HIS A 185 9.70 7.25 -6.41
N VAL A 186 9.72 8.01 -7.49
CA VAL A 186 10.87 8.09 -8.41
C VAL A 186 12.10 8.62 -7.67
N ILE A 187 11.96 9.70 -6.89
CA ILE A 187 13.05 10.27 -6.10
C ILE A 187 13.57 9.24 -5.09
N LEU A 188 12.67 8.58 -4.36
CA LEU A 188 13.01 7.52 -3.41
C LEU A 188 13.78 6.39 -4.10
N SER A 189 13.30 5.91 -5.23
CA SER A 189 13.93 4.82 -6.00
C SER A 189 15.36 5.17 -6.41
N ILE A 190 15.59 6.39 -6.89
CA ILE A 190 16.93 6.87 -7.25
C ILE A 190 17.88 6.88 -6.04
N LEU A 191 17.36 7.29 -4.86
CA LEU A 191 18.14 7.31 -3.62
C LEU A 191 18.46 5.92 -3.10
N VAL A 192 17.49 5.01 -3.13
CA VAL A 192 17.66 3.60 -2.72
C VAL A 192 18.67 2.87 -3.60
N MET A 193 18.68 3.15 -4.91
CA MET A 193 19.69 2.59 -5.84
C MET A 193 21.12 2.98 -5.49
N ARG A 194 21.34 4.05 -4.71
CA ARG A 194 22.67 4.43 -4.20
C ARG A 194 23.15 3.59 -3.00
N GLY A 195 22.39 2.56 -2.61
CA GLY A 195 22.81 1.54 -1.63
C GLY A 195 22.70 1.95 -0.17
N LYS A 196 22.01 3.05 0.15
CA LYS A 196 21.76 3.45 1.55
C LYS A 196 20.29 3.19 1.90
N PRO A 197 19.98 2.66 3.10
CA PRO A 197 18.60 2.53 3.56
C PRO A 197 17.97 3.92 3.65
N GLN A 198 16.78 4.07 3.08
CA GLN A 198 16.02 5.33 3.04
C GLN A 198 14.66 5.14 3.71
N ALA A 199 14.19 6.18 4.39
CA ALA A 199 12.82 6.26 4.86
C ALA A 199 11.89 6.51 3.67
N GLY A 200 10.88 5.65 3.45
CA GLY A 200 9.98 5.73 2.30
C GLY A 200 8.93 6.83 2.45
N LEU A 201 8.26 6.85 3.59
CA LEU A 201 7.13 7.75 3.84
C LEU A 201 7.45 9.25 3.71
N PRO A 202 8.63 9.77 4.12
CA PRO A 202 8.94 11.18 3.94
C PRO A 202 8.89 11.63 2.49
N PHE A 203 9.39 10.82 1.55
CA PHE A 203 9.39 11.15 0.13
C PHE A 203 8.00 11.01 -0.50
N LEU A 204 7.32 9.92 -0.22
CA LEU A 204 5.99 9.62 -0.78
C LEU A 204 4.93 10.58 -0.26
N ASN A 205 4.87 10.78 1.07
CA ASN A 205 3.89 11.66 1.68
C ASN A 205 4.14 13.12 1.35
N SER A 206 5.41 13.56 1.34
CA SER A 206 5.75 14.94 0.92
C SER A 206 5.37 15.17 -0.54
N GLY A 207 5.65 14.21 -1.43
CA GLY A 207 5.24 14.26 -2.81
C GLY A 207 3.72 14.37 -2.96
N ALA A 208 2.96 13.51 -2.27
CA ALA A 208 1.50 13.53 -2.28
C ALA A 208 0.93 14.87 -1.79
N ILE A 209 1.42 15.39 -0.66
CA ILE A 209 0.97 16.64 -0.06
C ILE A 209 1.28 17.84 -0.97
N LEU A 210 2.51 17.93 -1.47
CA LEU A 210 2.92 19.02 -2.37
C LEU A 210 2.14 18.99 -3.68
N GLY A 211 1.97 17.82 -4.28
CA GLY A 211 1.16 17.64 -5.47
C GLY A 211 -0.31 17.99 -5.25
N PHE A 212 -0.89 17.57 -4.12
CA PHE A 212 -2.24 17.91 -3.72
C PHE A 212 -2.44 19.44 -3.64
N PHE A 213 -1.58 20.15 -2.89
CA PHE A 213 -1.68 21.60 -2.78
C PHE A 213 -1.44 22.33 -4.11
N ALA A 214 -0.54 21.84 -4.95
CA ALA A 214 -0.37 22.37 -6.30
C ALA A 214 -1.68 22.23 -7.11
N GLY A 215 -2.35 21.08 -7.03
CA GLY A 215 -3.64 20.85 -7.66
C GLY A 215 -4.75 21.77 -7.14
N VAL A 216 -4.80 22.00 -5.82
CA VAL A 216 -5.74 22.95 -5.19
C VAL A 216 -5.50 24.37 -5.71
N LEU A 217 -4.25 24.81 -5.80
CA LEU A 217 -3.92 26.15 -6.33
C LEU A 217 -4.31 26.31 -7.80
N LEU A 218 -4.17 25.25 -8.60
CA LEU A 218 -4.54 25.27 -10.02
C LEU A 218 -6.06 25.27 -10.24
N SER A 219 -6.82 24.59 -9.38
CA SER A 219 -8.27 24.50 -9.49
C SER A 219 -9.00 25.63 -8.79
N GLY A 220 -8.36 26.33 -7.85
CA GLY A 220 -9.03 27.26 -6.94
C GLY A 220 -10.02 26.58 -5.98
N ALA A 221 -9.91 25.24 -5.81
CA ALA A 221 -10.80 24.47 -4.96
C ALA A 221 -10.67 24.87 -3.48
N SER A 222 -11.79 24.90 -2.76
CA SER A 222 -11.79 25.09 -1.31
C SER A 222 -11.47 23.77 -0.61
N ILE A 223 -10.63 23.84 0.41
CA ILE A 223 -10.26 22.68 1.26
C ILE A 223 -11.19 22.56 2.49
N LEU A 224 -11.97 23.62 2.77
CA LEU A 224 -12.90 23.77 3.89
C LEU A 224 -14.34 23.82 3.40
#